data_c7d76e404ed3355f6abbdfbd3b2e86d4
#
_entry.id   c7d76e404ed3355f6abbdfbd3b2e86d4
#
_cell.length_a   1.000
_cell.length_b   1.000
_cell.length_c   1.000
_cell.angle_alpha   90.00
_cell.angle_beta   90.00
_cell.angle_gamma   90.00
#
_symmetry.space_group_name_H-M   'P 1'
#
loop_
_entity.id
_entity.type
_entity.pdbx_description
1 polymer ?
#
loop_
_entity_poly.entity_id
_entity_poly.type
_entity_poly.pdbx_seq_one_letter_code
_entity_poly.pdbx_strand_id
1 'polypeptide(L)'
;MGQGQFGKVFAAIELSSGVLVALKELNTKQLSTSSFLRELTFLVTLDHFNIVTCKALEHRNNKRYLVMDYCEGGTLRDLLNDSISITLHQSLKLIIDILRGLEYAHQQGIIHRDLKPENILLKSGDRHYTAHIADFGIAKLSQEVEAKEVLGNTGSPAYMAPEQFYGEYSFNSDLYGVGVILYELITGERPFSGMPKELLAAHLSKPVPYNPKIPILIRAVISKALDKLPQRRFQTATQMLESLELALEILESDPNPDRVVKTAPQFIPIVPVNVSTFKETISHLAIANNQIYLAYGDRFLMQSSLSKVVATEKFTEKFTFEHPIESLKCNSVGCSIATTASLHFLPVNRISTTELIATDTSIESLVTAIDPQGLWLASYQQSHCDKSELQIYRLPECKLERSHPCQTCQHIIAINSRQAIAIYQNSARNTEFHLFNRRGYWLANFTVQTSLDRVVYNPLFGDRFIVTESNNPGQIILITLESFNLKRIPITINPNIIEPCPQGYLIGDFKGQAIVLDRQGECIELQIPLEEDAKIRAIATSPSHLLVAAASSSQSQLQIFNWNNIIPED
;
A
#
# COMPACT_ATOMS: atom_id res chain seq x y z
N MET A 1 1.17 8.41 13.55
CA MET A 1 1.13 8.80 12.17
C MET A 1 2.17 9.85 11.82
N GLY A 2 2.23 11.01 12.35
CA GLY A 2 3.28 11.98 12.02
C GLY A 2 3.43 13.06 13.07
N GLN A 3 4.62 13.63 13.15
CA GLN A 3 4.90 14.84 13.91
C GLN A 3 5.16 15.93 12.88
N GLY A 4 4.13 16.71 12.53
CA GLY A 4 4.26 17.85 11.63
C GLY A 4 4.53 19.15 12.39
N GLN A 5 4.77 20.23 11.65
CA GLN A 5 5.00 21.57 12.19
C GLN A 5 3.85 22.06 13.11
N PHE A 6 2.65 21.49 12.99
CA PHE A 6 1.41 21.94 13.64
C PHE A 6 0.88 20.99 14.72
N GLY A 7 1.62 19.95 15.12
CA GLY A 7 1.22 19.02 16.17
C GLY A 7 1.35 17.56 15.79
N LYS A 8 0.93 16.69 16.71
CA LYS A 8 0.90 15.24 16.50
C LYS A 8 -0.47 14.84 15.96
N VAL A 9 -0.47 13.98 14.95
CA VAL A 9 -1.70 13.38 14.41
C VAL A 9 -1.71 11.90 14.79
N PHE A 10 -2.81 11.43 15.35
CA PHE A 10 -3.03 10.05 15.76
C PHE A 10 -4.18 9.45 14.96
N ALA A 11 -4.08 8.19 14.61
CA ALA A 11 -5.24 7.41 14.18
C ALA A 11 -5.99 6.92 15.43
N ALA A 12 -7.31 7.02 15.41
CA ALA A 12 -8.19 6.56 16.49
C ALA A 12 -9.45 5.93 15.91
N ILE A 13 -10.13 5.14 16.72
CA ILE A 13 -11.43 4.56 16.37
C ILE A 13 -12.49 5.29 17.19
N GLU A 14 -13.51 5.78 16.52
CA GLU A 14 -14.69 6.33 17.14
C GLU A 14 -15.50 5.19 17.77
N LEU A 15 -15.63 5.18 19.10
CA LEU A 15 -16.23 4.05 19.83
C LEU A 15 -17.70 3.81 19.49
N SER A 16 -18.43 4.85 19.09
CA SER A 16 -19.87 4.78 18.76
C SER A 16 -20.14 4.15 17.39
N SER A 17 -19.28 4.41 16.39
CA SER A 17 -19.47 3.99 15.01
C SER A 17 -18.51 2.89 14.56
N GLY A 18 -17.40 2.67 15.30
CA GLY A 18 -16.30 1.82 14.86
C GLY A 18 -15.47 2.38 13.71
N VAL A 19 -15.70 3.63 13.30
CA VAL A 19 -15.04 4.27 12.16
C VAL A 19 -13.68 4.82 12.56
N LEU A 20 -12.69 4.64 11.68
CA LEU A 20 -11.36 5.22 11.84
C LEU A 20 -11.41 6.73 11.61
N VAL A 21 -10.82 7.49 12.52
CA VAL A 21 -10.73 8.96 12.49
C VAL A 21 -9.30 9.42 12.74
N ALA A 22 -8.96 10.60 12.27
CA ALA A 22 -7.70 11.28 12.58
C ALA A 22 -7.91 12.25 13.76
N LEU A 23 -7.03 12.15 14.77
CA LEU A 23 -6.99 13.07 15.91
C LEU A 23 -5.76 13.97 15.78
N LYS A 24 -5.96 15.26 15.49
CA LYS A 24 -4.90 16.24 15.44
C LYS A 24 -4.80 16.96 16.78
N GLU A 25 -3.70 16.77 17.51
CA GLU A 25 -3.40 17.47 18.77
C GLU A 25 -3.10 18.94 18.45
N LEU A 26 -3.83 19.85 19.12
CA LEU A 26 -3.66 21.28 18.95
C LEU A 26 -2.71 21.85 20.00
N ASN A 27 -1.74 22.64 19.57
CA ASN A 27 -0.85 23.34 20.48
C ASN A 27 -1.56 24.56 21.10
N THR A 28 -2.08 24.39 22.33
CA THR A 28 -2.94 25.37 23.00
C THR A 28 -2.17 26.55 23.62
N LYS A 29 -0.84 26.54 23.61
CA LYS A 29 -0.04 27.57 24.29
C LYS A 29 -0.05 28.94 23.59
N GLN A 30 -0.49 29.03 22.35
CA GLN A 30 -0.37 30.21 21.49
C GLN A 30 -1.70 30.84 21.06
N LEU A 31 -2.85 30.27 21.43
CA LEU A 31 -4.15 30.74 20.92
C LEU A 31 -5.03 31.31 22.03
N SER A 32 -5.54 32.54 21.86
CA SER A 32 -6.63 33.03 22.69
C SER A 32 -7.90 32.18 22.41
N THR A 33 -8.66 31.84 23.44
CA THR A 33 -9.82 30.96 23.35
C THR A 33 -10.88 31.49 22.37
N SER A 34 -11.03 32.80 22.26
CA SER A 34 -12.04 33.45 21.37
C SER A 34 -11.67 33.37 19.90
N SER A 35 -10.43 33.63 19.51
CA SER A 35 -9.95 33.49 18.13
C SER A 35 -10.01 32.03 17.68
N PHE A 36 -9.60 31.12 18.57
CA PHE A 36 -9.64 29.69 18.32
C PHE A 36 -11.06 29.15 18.07
N LEU A 37 -12.04 29.54 18.88
CA LEU A 37 -13.43 29.11 18.71
C LEU A 37 -14.04 29.65 17.40
N ARG A 38 -13.68 30.87 17.02
CA ARG A 38 -14.14 31.46 15.75
C ARG A 38 -13.68 30.69 14.53
N GLU A 39 -12.43 30.24 14.54
CA GLU A 39 -11.84 29.45 13.46
C GLU A 39 -12.40 28.03 13.40
N LEU A 40 -12.61 27.42 14.55
CA LEU A 40 -13.27 26.13 14.63
C LEU A 40 -14.67 26.18 14.00
N THR A 41 -15.41 27.27 14.19
CA THR A 41 -16.72 27.43 13.58
C THR A 41 -16.61 27.38 12.05
N PHE A 42 -15.61 28.01 11.46
CA PHE A 42 -15.40 27.94 10.01
C PHE A 42 -14.99 26.54 9.53
N LEU A 43 -14.15 25.83 10.27
CA LEU A 43 -13.71 24.48 9.89
C LEU A 43 -14.84 23.45 9.95
N VAL A 44 -15.73 23.58 10.95
CA VAL A 44 -16.89 22.68 11.09
C VAL A 44 -17.96 22.97 10.04
N THR A 45 -17.98 24.17 9.45
CA THR A 45 -18.92 24.51 8.38
C THR A 45 -18.49 24.05 6.99
N LEU A 46 -17.20 23.68 6.81
CA LEU A 46 -16.71 23.15 5.53
C LEU A 46 -17.10 21.67 5.39
N ASP A 47 -18.16 21.42 4.66
CA ASP A 47 -18.63 20.09 4.31
C ASP A 47 -18.62 19.92 2.78
N HIS A 48 -17.56 19.32 2.24
CA HIS A 48 -17.38 19.08 0.82
C HIS A 48 -16.54 17.82 0.58
N PHE A 49 -16.87 17.07 -0.47
CA PHE A 49 -16.22 15.79 -0.79
C PHE A 49 -14.67 15.89 -0.88
N ASN A 50 -14.14 16.98 -1.44
CA ASN A 50 -12.70 17.19 -1.61
C ASN A 50 -12.07 18.04 -0.48
N ILE A 51 -12.73 18.13 0.68
CA ILE A 51 -12.20 18.76 1.90
C ILE A 51 -12.25 17.75 3.04
N VAL A 52 -11.20 17.70 3.85
CA VAL A 52 -11.19 16.86 5.05
C VAL A 52 -12.16 17.43 6.08
N THR A 53 -13.23 16.69 6.36
CA THR A 53 -14.28 17.13 7.28
C THR A 53 -13.79 17.11 8.73
N CYS A 54 -13.97 18.21 9.45
CA CYS A 54 -13.79 18.29 10.89
C CYS A 54 -15.09 17.86 11.60
N LYS A 55 -15.09 16.68 12.24
CA LYS A 55 -16.29 16.09 12.87
C LYS A 55 -16.58 16.66 14.25
N ALA A 56 -15.52 16.86 15.04
CA ALA A 56 -15.67 17.30 16.43
C ALA A 56 -14.38 17.94 16.97
N LEU A 57 -14.52 18.66 18.06
CA LEU A 57 -13.44 19.09 18.94
C LEU A 57 -13.52 18.30 20.25
N GLU A 58 -12.48 17.53 20.55
CA GLU A 58 -12.37 16.77 21.77
C GLU A 58 -11.38 17.42 22.75
N HIS A 59 -11.74 17.39 24.03
CA HIS A 59 -10.89 17.87 25.12
C HIS A 59 -10.58 16.71 26.07
N ARG A 60 -9.31 16.28 26.10
CA ARG A 60 -8.87 15.17 26.95
C ARG A 60 -7.50 15.44 27.56
N ASN A 61 -7.34 15.18 28.87
CA ASN A 61 -6.08 15.34 29.60
C ASN A 61 -5.42 16.73 29.39
N ASN A 62 -6.21 17.79 29.50
CA ASN A 62 -5.77 19.18 29.30
C ASN A 62 -5.22 19.48 27.89
N LYS A 63 -5.52 18.65 26.91
CA LYS A 63 -5.18 18.81 25.50
C LYS A 63 -6.45 18.88 24.65
N ARG A 64 -6.37 19.59 23.54
CA ARG A 64 -7.45 19.72 22.57
C ARG A 64 -7.10 18.95 21.29
N TYR A 65 -8.07 18.23 20.74
CA TYR A 65 -7.92 17.42 19.55
C TYR A 65 -9.03 17.78 18.55
N LEU A 66 -8.64 18.00 17.30
CA LEU A 66 -9.60 17.99 16.20
C LEU A 66 -9.81 16.54 15.78
N VAL A 67 -11.07 16.12 15.76
CA VAL A 67 -11.49 14.83 15.20
C VAL A 67 -11.86 15.07 13.74
N MET A 68 -11.15 14.42 12.84
CA MET A 68 -11.28 14.62 11.40
C MET A 68 -11.45 13.29 10.67
N ASP A 69 -11.90 13.36 9.43
CA ASP A 69 -11.87 12.22 8.54
C ASP A 69 -10.46 11.66 8.44
N TYR A 70 -10.37 10.33 8.45
CA TYR A 70 -9.14 9.62 8.17
C TYR A 70 -8.99 9.41 6.67
N CYS A 71 -7.82 9.77 6.13
CA CYS A 71 -7.47 9.55 4.73
C CYS A 71 -6.34 8.53 4.66
N GLU A 72 -6.64 7.35 4.17
CA GLU A 72 -5.77 6.18 4.20
C GLU A 72 -4.65 6.20 3.15
N GLY A 73 -4.77 7.03 2.13
CA GLY A 73 -3.79 7.16 1.04
C GLY A 73 -2.58 8.04 1.37
N GLY A 74 -2.45 8.53 2.62
CA GLY A 74 -1.36 9.44 3.01
C GLY A 74 -1.52 10.84 2.42
N THR A 75 -0.40 11.54 2.22
CA THR A 75 -0.36 12.89 1.65
C THR A 75 0.04 12.86 0.17
N LEU A 76 -0.27 13.92 -0.56
CA LEU A 76 0.22 14.10 -1.93
C LEU A 76 1.77 14.20 -1.97
N ARG A 77 2.40 14.65 -0.86
CA ARG A 77 3.86 14.64 -0.71
C ARG A 77 4.40 13.20 -0.67
N ASP A 78 3.75 12.32 0.06
CA ASP A 78 4.14 10.91 0.11
C ASP A 78 4.05 10.29 -1.29
N LEU A 79 2.98 10.57 -2.02
CA LEU A 79 2.79 10.11 -3.39
C LEU A 79 3.86 10.66 -4.37
N LEU A 80 4.30 11.91 -4.20
CA LEU A 80 5.37 12.53 -5.01
C LEU A 80 6.77 11.98 -4.65
N ASN A 81 7.01 11.65 -3.39
CA ASN A 81 8.28 11.07 -2.94
C ASN A 81 8.41 9.59 -3.29
N ASP A 82 7.27 8.93 -3.38
CA ASP A 82 7.20 7.55 -3.84
C ASP A 82 7.44 7.55 -5.36
N SER A 83 8.45 6.80 -5.83
CA SER A 83 8.85 6.69 -7.25
C SER A 83 7.76 6.13 -8.19
N ILE A 84 6.49 6.20 -7.79
CA ILE A 84 5.36 5.80 -8.62
C ILE A 84 5.14 6.86 -9.69
N SER A 85 5.27 6.45 -10.94
CA SER A 85 4.88 7.28 -12.08
C SER A 85 3.36 7.46 -12.10
N ILE A 86 2.90 8.62 -11.61
CA ILE A 86 1.51 9.04 -11.78
C ILE A 86 1.32 9.42 -13.24
N THR A 87 0.28 8.90 -13.89
CA THR A 87 -0.03 9.30 -15.27
C THR A 87 -0.48 10.77 -15.30
N LEU A 88 -0.30 11.42 -16.46
CA LEU A 88 -0.81 12.78 -16.66
C LEU A 88 -2.30 12.89 -16.30
N HIS A 89 -3.10 11.91 -16.72
CA HIS A 89 -4.53 11.85 -16.44
C HIS A 89 -4.83 11.81 -14.93
N GLN A 90 -4.10 11.00 -14.16
CA GLN A 90 -4.24 10.93 -12.71
C GLN A 90 -3.82 12.25 -12.05
N SER A 91 -2.71 12.86 -12.52
CA SER A 91 -2.27 14.17 -12.04
C SER A 91 -3.34 15.24 -12.23
N LEU A 92 -3.96 15.29 -13.43
CA LEU A 92 -5.03 16.25 -13.73
C LEU A 92 -6.27 16.01 -12.86
N LYS A 93 -6.67 14.76 -12.65
CA LYS A 93 -7.81 14.44 -11.76
C LYS A 93 -7.58 14.87 -10.32
N LEU A 94 -6.38 14.65 -9.77
CA LEU A 94 -6.04 15.12 -8.42
C LEU A 94 -6.11 16.65 -8.31
N ILE A 95 -5.64 17.38 -9.34
CA ILE A 95 -5.73 18.84 -9.35
C ILE A 95 -7.18 19.32 -9.50
N ILE A 96 -7.99 18.64 -10.30
CA ILE A 96 -9.43 18.90 -10.42
C ILE A 96 -10.14 18.75 -9.06
N ASP A 97 -9.82 17.69 -8.31
CA ASP A 97 -10.33 17.48 -6.96
C ASP A 97 -9.94 18.63 -6.01
N ILE A 98 -8.68 19.07 -6.05
CA ILE A 98 -8.19 20.20 -5.26
C ILE A 98 -8.95 21.48 -5.64
N LEU A 99 -9.13 21.74 -6.94
CA LEU A 99 -9.84 22.93 -7.41
C LEU A 99 -11.31 22.95 -7.00
N ARG A 100 -12.00 21.80 -7.01
CA ARG A 100 -13.39 21.68 -6.53
C ARG A 100 -13.51 21.98 -5.04
N GLY A 101 -12.57 21.47 -4.23
CA GLY A 101 -12.50 21.81 -2.81
C GLY A 101 -12.23 23.30 -2.56
N LEU A 102 -11.29 23.89 -3.33
CA LEU A 102 -11.00 25.33 -3.25
C LEU A 102 -12.17 26.20 -3.72
N GLU A 103 -12.84 25.82 -4.81
CA GLU A 103 -14.03 26.54 -5.30
C GLU A 103 -15.07 26.66 -4.18
N TYR A 104 -15.39 25.54 -3.52
CA TYR A 104 -16.33 25.54 -2.40
C TYR A 104 -15.85 26.43 -1.24
N ALA A 105 -14.58 26.32 -0.81
CA ALA A 105 -14.03 27.13 0.27
C ALA A 105 -14.02 28.63 -0.08
N HIS A 106 -13.61 28.97 -1.31
CA HIS A 106 -13.58 30.35 -1.78
C HIS A 106 -14.98 30.98 -1.86
N GLN A 107 -16.02 30.22 -2.23
CA GLN A 107 -17.42 30.65 -2.20
C GLN A 107 -17.89 30.97 -0.77
N GLN A 108 -17.31 30.31 0.25
CA GLN A 108 -17.56 30.64 1.66
C GLN A 108 -16.65 31.77 2.19
N GLY A 109 -15.86 32.41 1.32
CA GLY A 109 -14.93 33.48 1.68
C GLY A 109 -13.66 33.00 2.39
N ILE A 110 -13.35 31.69 2.35
CA ILE A 110 -12.23 31.08 3.06
C ILE A 110 -11.05 30.88 2.11
N ILE A 111 -9.89 31.46 2.46
CA ILE A 111 -8.61 31.30 1.77
C ILE A 111 -7.77 30.27 2.52
N HIS A 112 -7.16 29.31 1.80
CA HIS A 112 -6.35 28.26 2.43
C HIS A 112 -5.01 28.79 2.98
N ARG A 113 -4.31 29.66 2.25
CA ARG A 113 -3.05 30.36 2.61
C ARG A 113 -1.78 29.51 2.69
N ASP A 114 -1.87 28.20 2.85
CA ASP A 114 -0.71 27.29 2.95
C ASP A 114 -0.93 26.01 2.11
N LEU A 115 -1.27 26.21 0.82
CA LEU A 115 -1.51 25.09 -0.08
C LEU A 115 -0.18 24.48 -0.53
N LYS A 116 -0.01 23.18 -0.22
CA LYS A 116 1.18 22.39 -0.55
C LYS A 116 0.86 20.90 -0.50
N PRO A 117 1.67 20.02 -1.10
CA PRO A 117 1.39 18.58 -1.15
C PRO A 117 1.21 17.91 0.23
N GLU A 118 1.84 18.43 1.29
CA GLU A 118 1.69 17.92 2.65
C GLU A 118 0.28 18.17 3.24
N ASN A 119 -0.44 19.17 2.71
CA ASN A 119 -1.79 19.54 3.15
C ASN A 119 -2.88 18.98 2.22
N ILE A 120 -2.53 18.15 1.26
CA ILE A 120 -3.46 17.41 0.40
C ILE A 120 -3.40 15.96 0.82
N LEU A 121 -4.48 15.48 1.43
CA LEU A 121 -4.62 14.08 1.83
C LEU A 121 -5.29 13.28 0.72
N LEU A 122 -4.96 12.01 0.65
CA LEU A 122 -5.46 11.11 -0.37
C LEU A 122 -6.38 10.06 0.25
N LYS A 123 -7.54 9.85 -0.35
CA LYS A 123 -8.36 8.66 -0.09
C LYS A 123 -8.22 7.70 -1.26
N SER A 124 -8.17 6.43 -0.93
CA SER A 124 -8.00 5.36 -1.93
C SER A 124 -9.36 4.99 -2.50
N GLY A 125 -9.61 5.29 -3.78
CA GLY A 125 -10.79 4.82 -4.53
C GLY A 125 -10.52 3.49 -5.25
N ASP A 126 -11.52 2.94 -5.94
CA ASP A 126 -11.42 1.62 -6.62
C ASP A 126 -10.31 1.55 -7.69
N ARG A 127 -9.96 2.65 -8.31
CA ARG A 127 -8.97 2.71 -9.42
C ARG A 127 -8.02 3.89 -9.34
N HIS A 128 -8.23 4.84 -8.45
CA HIS A 128 -7.45 6.07 -8.37
C HIS A 128 -7.57 6.70 -6.98
N TYR A 129 -6.63 7.56 -6.67
CA TYR A 129 -6.72 8.43 -5.50
C TYR A 129 -7.70 9.57 -5.75
N THR A 130 -8.40 10.01 -4.69
CA THR A 130 -9.12 11.28 -4.64
C THR A 130 -8.39 12.21 -3.69
N ALA A 131 -8.25 13.49 -4.08
CA ALA A 131 -7.58 14.48 -3.27
C ALA A 131 -8.56 15.21 -2.33
N HIS A 132 -8.13 15.40 -1.09
CA HIS A 132 -8.89 16.10 -0.05
C HIS A 132 -8.00 17.15 0.58
N ILE A 133 -8.44 18.41 0.58
CA ILE A 133 -7.71 19.52 1.17
C ILE A 133 -7.84 19.46 2.69
N ALA A 134 -6.71 19.51 3.38
CA ALA A 134 -6.62 19.54 4.83
C ALA A 134 -5.98 20.84 5.33
N ASP A 135 -6.13 21.13 6.60
CA ASP A 135 -5.38 22.19 7.31
C ASP A 135 -5.62 23.61 6.78
N PHE A 136 -6.88 23.96 6.48
CA PHE A 136 -7.26 25.35 6.21
C PHE A 136 -6.78 26.27 7.34
N GLY A 137 -5.78 27.08 7.07
CA GLY A 137 -5.32 28.29 7.76
C GLY A 137 -5.21 28.37 9.30
N ILE A 138 -5.48 27.28 10.05
CA ILE A 138 -5.51 27.28 11.52
C ILE A 138 -4.22 27.79 12.16
N ALA A 139 -3.09 27.55 11.49
CA ALA A 139 -1.79 27.85 12.05
C ALA A 139 -1.33 29.30 11.83
N LYS A 140 -1.88 30.01 10.86
CA LYS A 140 -1.44 31.39 10.55
C LYS A 140 -2.18 32.46 11.36
N LEU A 141 -3.37 32.19 11.86
CA LEU A 141 -4.08 33.12 12.75
C LEU A 141 -3.47 33.18 14.15
N SER A 142 -2.79 32.10 14.60
CA SER A 142 -1.99 32.16 15.83
C SER A 142 -0.72 33.03 15.68
N GLN A 143 -0.26 33.29 14.46
CA GLN A 143 0.95 34.05 14.14
C GLN A 143 0.68 35.52 13.76
N GLU A 144 -0.55 35.91 13.41
CA GLU A 144 -0.91 37.32 13.19
C GLU A 144 -0.70 38.21 14.44
N VAL A 145 -0.56 37.60 15.63
CA VAL A 145 -0.25 38.30 16.88
C VAL A 145 1.25 38.59 17.02
N GLU A 146 2.14 37.88 16.31
CA GLU A 146 3.61 38.01 16.38
C GLU A 146 4.26 38.52 15.07
N ALA A 147 3.48 38.98 14.08
CA ALA A 147 3.94 39.31 12.72
C ALA A 147 4.80 40.59 12.60
N LYS A 148 5.69 40.87 13.56
CA LYS A 148 6.75 41.89 13.42
C LYS A 148 8.16 41.35 13.21
N GLU A 149 8.38 40.06 13.35
CA GLU A 149 9.70 39.45 13.08
C GLU A 149 9.46 38.14 12.35
N VAL A 150 9.93 37.99 11.13
CA VAL A 150 10.46 36.76 10.56
C VAL A 150 10.17 36.57 9.06
N LEU A 151 11.03 37.07 8.25
CA LEU A 151 11.44 36.43 6.99
C LEU A 151 12.07 35.08 7.33
N GLY A 152 11.26 34.02 7.48
CA GLY A 152 11.90 32.72 7.61
C GLY A 152 11.14 31.51 8.15
N ASN A 153 10.01 31.64 8.88
CA ASN A 153 9.49 30.50 9.65
C ASN A 153 8.03 30.09 9.39
N THR A 154 7.34 30.62 8.38
CA THR A 154 5.93 30.34 8.18
C THR A 154 5.63 29.84 6.77
N GLY A 155 5.35 28.55 6.66
CA GLY A 155 4.98 27.88 5.40
C GLY A 155 6.19 27.39 4.60
N SER A 156 5.96 26.51 3.61
CA SER A 156 7.00 26.11 2.66
C SER A 156 7.14 27.18 1.58
N PRO A 157 8.21 27.99 1.55
CA PRO A 157 8.37 29.06 0.58
C PRO A 157 8.30 28.59 -0.89
N ALA A 158 8.43 27.28 -1.12
CA ALA A 158 8.41 26.68 -2.43
C ALA A 158 7.04 26.71 -3.14
N TYR A 159 5.94 26.92 -2.41
CA TYR A 159 4.57 26.96 -2.96
C TYR A 159 3.90 28.32 -2.76
N MET A 160 4.59 29.27 -2.15
CA MET A 160 4.07 30.60 -1.86
C MET A 160 3.98 31.46 -3.15
N ALA A 161 2.86 32.13 -3.30
CA ALA A 161 2.71 33.18 -4.30
C ALA A 161 3.59 34.40 -3.93
N PRO A 162 4.05 35.20 -4.92
CA PRO A 162 4.88 36.38 -4.70
C PRO A 162 4.38 37.32 -3.61
N GLU A 163 3.09 37.63 -3.60
CA GLU A 163 2.45 38.53 -2.64
C GLU A 163 2.41 37.98 -1.20
N GLN A 164 2.40 36.66 -1.04
CA GLN A 164 2.38 36.02 0.28
C GLN A 164 3.68 36.27 1.08
N PHE A 165 4.79 36.52 0.39
CA PHE A 165 6.05 36.90 1.06
C PHE A 165 5.96 38.30 1.73
N TYR A 166 4.96 39.09 1.33
CA TYR A 166 4.66 40.41 1.91
C TYR A 166 3.47 40.38 2.87
N GLY A 167 2.94 39.19 3.16
CA GLY A 167 1.80 39.02 4.08
C GLY A 167 0.43 39.25 3.42
N GLU A 168 0.38 39.38 2.10
CA GLU A 168 -0.88 39.55 1.36
C GLU A 168 -1.41 38.17 0.92
N TYR A 169 -2.68 37.90 1.18
CA TYR A 169 -3.35 36.65 0.86
C TYR A 169 -4.63 36.90 0.10
N SER A 170 -4.84 36.14 -0.97
CA SER A 170 -6.03 36.22 -1.80
C SER A 170 -6.39 34.83 -2.35
N PHE A 171 -7.58 34.68 -2.93
CA PHE A 171 -7.97 33.46 -3.66
C PHE A 171 -6.96 33.11 -4.76
N ASN A 172 -6.40 34.13 -5.43
CA ASN A 172 -5.39 33.98 -6.48
C ASN A 172 -4.06 33.41 -5.93
N SER A 173 -3.76 33.63 -4.65
CA SER A 173 -2.56 33.06 -4.01
C SER A 173 -2.68 31.54 -3.85
N ASP A 174 -3.88 31.03 -3.52
CA ASP A 174 -4.13 29.59 -3.48
C ASP A 174 -4.00 28.97 -4.88
N LEU A 175 -4.53 29.64 -5.92
CA LEU A 175 -4.44 29.16 -7.30
C LEU A 175 -3.00 29.14 -7.83
N TYR A 176 -2.14 30.03 -7.35
CA TYR A 176 -0.70 29.98 -7.61
C TYR A 176 -0.09 28.70 -7.01
N GLY A 177 -0.42 28.40 -5.75
CA GLY A 177 0.01 27.16 -5.09
C GLY A 177 -0.43 25.91 -5.87
N VAL A 178 -1.69 25.88 -6.37
CA VAL A 178 -2.16 24.80 -7.25
C VAL A 178 -1.31 24.69 -8.52
N GLY A 179 -0.94 25.82 -9.13
CA GLY A 179 -0.07 25.83 -10.31
C GLY A 179 1.31 25.22 -10.05
N VAL A 180 1.91 25.47 -8.87
CA VAL A 180 3.17 24.85 -8.46
C VAL A 180 3.00 23.35 -8.26
N ILE A 181 1.93 22.91 -7.58
CA ILE A 181 1.62 21.49 -7.36
C ILE A 181 1.39 20.78 -8.70
N LEU A 182 0.66 21.38 -9.63
CA LEU A 182 0.41 20.81 -10.96
C LEU A 182 1.71 20.61 -11.74
N TYR A 183 2.60 21.61 -11.72
CA TYR A 183 3.91 21.49 -12.35
C TYR A 183 4.72 20.32 -11.75
N GLU A 184 4.78 20.25 -10.42
CA GLU A 184 5.53 19.20 -9.70
C GLU A 184 4.94 17.80 -9.95
N LEU A 185 3.61 17.64 -9.97
CA LEU A 185 2.95 16.37 -10.26
C LEU A 185 3.28 15.80 -11.65
N ILE A 186 3.42 16.66 -12.66
CA ILE A 186 3.69 16.22 -14.03
C ILE A 186 5.19 15.98 -14.26
N THR A 187 6.05 16.79 -13.65
CA THR A 187 7.49 16.77 -13.95
C THR A 187 8.30 15.95 -12.94
N GLY A 188 7.76 15.76 -11.73
CA GLY A 188 8.48 15.21 -10.58
C GLY A 188 9.35 16.25 -9.84
N GLU A 189 9.42 17.49 -10.33
CA GLU A 189 10.26 18.56 -9.79
C GLU A 189 9.48 19.87 -9.65
N ARG A 190 9.85 20.68 -8.65
CA ARG A 190 9.24 22.00 -8.48
C ARG A 190 9.75 22.97 -9.54
N PRO A 191 8.92 23.95 -9.99
CA PRO A 191 9.35 24.94 -10.97
C PRO A 191 10.48 25.83 -10.47
N PHE A 192 10.57 26.02 -9.16
CA PHE A 192 11.62 26.80 -8.51
C PHE A 192 12.19 26.05 -7.32
N SER A 193 13.53 26.07 -7.18
CA SER A 193 14.28 25.41 -6.12
C SER A 193 15.41 26.30 -5.64
N GLY A 194 15.98 26.00 -4.48
CA GLY A 194 17.10 26.74 -3.87
C GLY A 194 16.83 27.12 -2.41
N MET A 195 17.72 27.91 -1.84
CA MET A 195 17.59 28.44 -0.48
C MET A 195 16.42 29.44 -0.37
N PRO A 196 15.85 29.72 0.81
CA PRO A 196 14.65 30.57 0.96
C PRO A 196 14.73 31.92 0.24
N LYS A 197 15.88 32.59 0.25
CA LYS A 197 16.09 33.86 -0.46
C LYS A 197 16.10 33.69 -1.99
N GLU A 198 16.65 32.59 -2.49
CA GLU A 198 16.68 32.27 -3.92
C GLU A 198 15.29 31.89 -4.42
N LEU A 199 14.53 31.14 -3.61
CA LEU A 199 13.12 30.83 -3.87
C LEU A 199 12.27 32.09 -3.95
N LEU A 200 12.41 33.01 -3.00
CA LEU A 200 11.73 34.31 -3.04
C LEU A 200 12.03 35.04 -4.36
N ALA A 201 13.31 35.18 -4.70
CA ALA A 201 13.71 35.86 -5.94
C ALA A 201 13.15 35.14 -7.19
N ALA A 202 13.13 33.80 -7.18
CA ALA A 202 12.60 33.02 -8.29
C ALA A 202 11.09 33.17 -8.44
N HIS A 203 10.32 33.10 -7.34
CA HIS A 203 8.87 33.33 -7.35
C HIS A 203 8.51 34.75 -7.82
N LEU A 204 9.33 35.76 -7.48
CA LEU A 204 9.11 37.15 -7.88
C LEU A 204 9.43 37.42 -9.35
N SER A 205 10.49 36.82 -9.92
CA SER A 205 11.04 37.29 -11.20
C SER A 205 11.33 36.20 -12.24
N LYS A 206 11.59 34.93 -11.83
CA LYS A 206 11.98 33.91 -12.81
C LYS A 206 10.77 33.42 -13.61
N PRO A 207 10.88 33.25 -14.93
CA PRO A 207 9.83 32.59 -15.72
C PRO A 207 9.66 31.12 -15.29
N VAL A 208 8.49 30.56 -15.57
CA VAL A 208 8.23 29.12 -15.37
C VAL A 208 9.14 28.33 -16.33
N PRO A 209 9.93 27.37 -15.82
CA PRO A 209 10.82 26.58 -16.67
C PRO A 209 10.03 25.76 -17.71
N TYR A 210 10.56 25.73 -18.93
CA TYR A 210 10.02 24.84 -19.95
C TYR A 210 10.34 23.39 -19.62
N ASN A 211 9.33 22.51 -19.67
CA ASN A 211 9.50 21.08 -19.53
C ASN A 211 8.71 20.34 -20.64
N PRO A 212 9.35 19.48 -21.45
CA PRO A 212 8.70 18.78 -22.56
C PRO A 212 7.64 17.76 -22.10
N LYS A 213 7.68 17.30 -20.86
CA LYS A 213 6.66 16.40 -20.28
C LYS A 213 5.30 17.09 -20.14
N ILE A 214 5.25 18.43 -20.15
CA ILE A 214 4.00 19.19 -19.97
C ILE A 214 3.36 19.45 -21.34
N PRO A 215 2.16 18.89 -21.64
CA PRO A 215 1.43 19.19 -22.87
C PRO A 215 1.14 20.69 -23.02
N ILE A 216 1.03 21.17 -24.27
CA ILE A 216 0.91 22.61 -24.55
C ILE A 216 -0.32 23.25 -23.87
N LEU A 217 -1.44 22.56 -23.80
CA LEU A 217 -2.67 23.03 -23.14
C LEU A 217 -2.46 23.20 -21.63
N ILE A 218 -1.85 22.21 -20.99
CA ILE A 218 -1.56 22.24 -19.55
C ILE A 218 -0.49 23.28 -19.23
N ARG A 219 0.49 23.48 -20.13
CA ARG A 219 1.49 24.55 -19.99
C ARG A 219 0.86 25.93 -19.98
N ALA A 220 -0.18 26.16 -20.79
CA ALA A 220 -0.92 27.42 -20.79
C ALA A 220 -1.60 27.65 -19.44
N VAL A 221 -2.24 26.62 -18.85
CA VAL A 221 -2.84 26.68 -17.52
C VAL A 221 -1.80 26.99 -16.45
N ILE A 222 -0.69 26.25 -16.42
CA ILE A 222 0.40 26.47 -15.47
C ILE A 222 0.98 27.88 -15.61
N SER A 223 1.26 28.33 -16.82
CA SER A 223 1.83 29.67 -17.07
C SER A 223 0.92 30.78 -16.58
N LYS A 224 -0.41 30.65 -16.78
CA LYS A 224 -1.41 31.59 -16.26
C LYS A 224 -1.52 31.54 -14.74
N ALA A 225 -1.53 30.35 -14.14
CA ALA A 225 -1.60 30.20 -12.68
C ALA A 225 -0.36 30.79 -11.98
N LEU A 226 0.84 30.65 -12.60
CA LEU A 226 2.14 31.10 -12.07
C LEU A 226 2.56 32.49 -12.54
N ASP A 227 1.63 33.30 -13.12
CA ASP A 227 1.92 34.71 -13.43
C ASP A 227 2.30 35.47 -12.15
N LYS A 228 3.25 36.39 -12.28
CA LYS A 228 3.80 37.13 -11.12
C LYS A 228 2.80 38.11 -10.55
N LEU A 229 1.93 38.67 -11.38
CA LEU A 229 0.92 39.63 -11.01
C LEU A 229 -0.42 38.90 -10.73
N PRO A 230 -1.01 39.01 -9.52
CA PRO A 230 -2.25 38.32 -9.18
C PRO A 230 -3.41 38.59 -10.17
N GLN A 231 -3.50 39.80 -10.70
CA GLN A 231 -4.55 40.22 -11.64
C GLN A 231 -4.49 39.49 -13.00
N ARG A 232 -3.33 38.93 -13.37
CA ARG A 232 -3.13 38.17 -14.61
C ARG A 232 -3.38 36.67 -14.46
N ARG A 233 -3.52 36.19 -13.22
CA ARG A 233 -3.84 34.79 -12.92
C ARG A 233 -5.31 34.48 -13.16
N PHE A 234 -5.69 33.24 -12.90
CA PHE A 234 -7.10 32.89 -12.73
C PHE A 234 -7.68 33.69 -11.57
N GLN A 235 -8.87 34.27 -11.76
CA GLN A 235 -9.52 35.08 -10.72
C GLN A 235 -10.38 34.23 -9.77
N THR A 236 -10.82 33.05 -10.20
CA THR A 236 -11.59 32.10 -9.41
C THR A 236 -11.08 30.67 -9.63
N ALA A 237 -11.33 29.80 -8.65
CA ALA A 237 -11.05 28.37 -8.79
C ALA A 237 -11.86 27.75 -9.94
N THR A 238 -13.09 28.20 -10.15
CA THR A 238 -13.95 27.79 -11.27
C THR A 238 -13.27 28.02 -12.62
N GLN A 239 -12.69 29.21 -12.86
CA GLN A 239 -12.01 29.50 -14.12
C GLN A 239 -10.82 28.57 -14.40
N MET A 240 -10.05 28.22 -13.35
CA MET A 240 -8.92 27.31 -13.48
C MET A 240 -9.42 25.89 -13.69
N LEU A 241 -10.49 25.49 -12.98
CA LEU A 241 -11.14 24.19 -13.08
C LEU A 241 -11.66 23.94 -14.51
N GLU A 242 -12.47 24.86 -15.05
CA GLU A 242 -12.99 24.78 -16.42
C GLU A 242 -11.87 24.66 -17.47
N SER A 243 -10.79 25.44 -17.31
CA SER A 243 -9.64 25.39 -18.21
C SER A 243 -8.93 24.03 -18.15
N LEU A 244 -8.88 23.41 -17.00
CA LEU A 244 -8.24 22.11 -16.79
C LEU A 244 -9.12 20.94 -17.26
N GLU A 245 -10.45 21.03 -17.00
CA GLU A 245 -11.42 20.04 -17.47
C GLU A 245 -11.49 20.03 -19.01
N LEU A 246 -11.50 21.20 -19.65
CA LEU A 246 -11.41 21.30 -21.11
C LEU A 246 -10.10 20.70 -21.67
N ALA A 247 -8.97 20.99 -21.00
CA ALA A 247 -7.70 20.42 -21.41
C ALA A 247 -7.67 18.88 -21.26
N LEU A 248 -8.30 18.35 -20.21
CA LEU A 248 -8.45 16.92 -19.99
C LEU A 248 -9.34 16.29 -21.07
N GLU A 249 -10.49 16.89 -21.38
CA GLU A 249 -11.41 16.42 -22.43
C GLU A 249 -10.73 16.36 -23.81
N ILE A 250 -9.96 17.39 -24.16
CA ILE A 250 -9.20 17.41 -25.42
C ILE A 250 -8.14 16.30 -25.44
N LEU A 251 -7.43 16.08 -24.32
CA LEU A 251 -6.43 15.03 -24.21
C LEU A 251 -7.04 13.62 -24.23
N GLU A 252 -8.28 13.45 -23.72
CA GLU A 252 -9.02 12.18 -23.78
C GLU A 252 -9.61 11.91 -25.18
N SER A 253 -9.95 12.97 -25.92
CA SER A 253 -10.50 12.88 -27.28
C SER A 253 -9.43 12.62 -28.34
N ASP A 254 -8.14 12.81 -28.01
CA ASP A 254 -7.03 12.46 -28.89
C ASP A 254 -6.85 10.93 -28.90
N PRO A 255 -6.95 10.23 -30.07
CA PRO A 255 -6.71 8.79 -30.16
C PRO A 255 -5.27 8.39 -29.78
N ASN A 256 -4.42 9.33 -29.41
CA ASN A 256 -3.04 9.10 -29.00
C ASN A 256 -2.59 9.94 -27.78
N PRO A 257 -3.36 9.97 -26.64
CA PRO A 257 -3.06 10.83 -25.50
C PRO A 257 -1.80 10.39 -24.72
N ASP A 258 -1.33 9.17 -24.91
CA ASP A 258 -0.20 8.53 -24.23
C ASP A 258 0.94 8.21 -25.21
N ARG A 259 1.43 9.20 -25.94
CA ARG A 259 2.82 9.15 -26.43
C ARG A 259 3.84 9.48 -25.34
N VAL A 260 3.67 9.00 -24.13
CA VAL A 260 4.77 8.33 -23.45
C VAL A 260 4.86 7.00 -24.19
N VAL A 261 5.91 6.83 -24.95
CA VAL A 261 6.30 5.54 -25.51
C VAL A 261 6.31 4.58 -24.33
N LYS A 262 5.19 3.86 -24.09
CA LYS A 262 5.25 2.56 -23.48
C LYS A 262 6.04 1.76 -24.49
N THR A 263 7.36 1.73 -24.34
CA THR A 263 8.08 0.53 -24.73
C THR A 263 7.26 -0.59 -24.13
N ALA A 264 6.73 -1.47 -24.97
CA ALA A 264 6.04 -2.68 -24.51
C ALA A 264 6.89 -3.25 -23.37
N PRO A 265 6.31 -3.65 -22.23
CA PRO A 265 7.06 -4.10 -21.10
C PRO A 265 8.10 -5.09 -21.57
N GLN A 266 9.36 -4.72 -21.44
CA GLN A 266 10.48 -5.54 -21.90
C GLN A 266 10.82 -6.48 -20.76
N PHE A 267 10.02 -7.56 -20.63
CA PHE A 267 10.29 -8.61 -19.66
C PHE A 267 11.69 -9.17 -19.87
N ILE A 268 12.51 -9.11 -18.84
CA ILE A 268 13.87 -9.64 -18.86
C ILE A 268 13.79 -11.17 -18.78
N PRO A 269 14.24 -11.92 -19.81
CA PRO A 269 14.26 -13.37 -19.75
C PRO A 269 15.29 -13.84 -18.73
N ILE A 270 14.87 -14.70 -17.79
CA ILE A 270 15.75 -15.30 -16.79
C ILE A 270 16.07 -16.73 -17.16
N VAL A 271 17.26 -17.21 -16.76
CA VAL A 271 17.74 -18.55 -17.08
C VAL A 271 17.84 -19.40 -15.82
N PRO A 272 17.20 -20.59 -15.76
CA PRO A 272 17.31 -21.46 -14.60
C PRO A 272 18.72 -22.05 -14.47
N VAL A 273 19.20 -22.21 -13.24
CA VAL A 273 20.45 -22.90 -12.93
C VAL A 273 20.27 -24.44 -12.90
N ASN A 274 19.04 -24.89 -12.68
CA ASN A 274 18.65 -26.30 -12.70
C ASN A 274 17.20 -26.48 -13.13
N VAL A 275 16.89 -27.59 -13.81
CA VAL A 275 15.52 -28.01 -14.17
C VAL A 275 15.37 -29.50 -13.85
N SER A 276 14.37 -29.84 -13.04
CA SER A 276 14.02 -31.23 -12.71
C SER A 276 12.61 -31.53 -13.20
N THR A 277 12.38 -32.71 -13.79
CA THR A 277 11.08 -33.12 -14.34
C THR A 277 10.40 -34.16 -13.45
N PHE A 278 9.07 -34.08 -13.37
CA PHE A 278 8.21 -34.96 -12.58
C PHE A 278 7.05 -35.47 -13.44
N LYS A 279 6.61 -36.70 -13.18
CA LYS A 279 5.50 -37.31 -13.92
C LYS A 279 4.14 -36.75 -13.53
N GLU A 280 3.97 -36.41 -12.26
CA GLU A 280 2.72 -35.89 -11.71
C GLU A 280 2.84 -34.40 -11.39
N THR A 281 1.71 -33.74 -11.16
CA THR A 281 1.66 -32.30 -10.92
C THR A 281 2.27 -31.93 -9.57
N ILE A 282 3.11 -30.92 -9.55
CA ILE A 282 3.55 -30.23 -8.34
C ILE A 282 2.48 -29.20 -8.00
N SER A 283 1.80 -29.35 -6.86
CA SER A 283 0.70 -28.46 -6.44
C SER A 283 1.20 -27.34 -5.53
N HIS A 284 2.13 -27.63 -4.62
CA HIS A 284 2.66 -26.65 -3.65
C HIS A 284 4.15 -26.79 -3.51
N LEU A 285 4.80 -25.65 -3.20
CA LEU A 285 6.23 -25.54 -3.04
C LEU A 285 6.54 -24.61 -1.88
N ALA A 286 7.47 -25.00 -1.02
CA ALA A 286 7.95 -24.15 0.06
C ALA A 286 9.44 -24.42 0.31
N ILE A 287 10.13 -23.41 0.84
CA ILE A 287 11.55 -23.50 1.17
C ILE A 287 11.84 -22.83 2.51
N ALA A 288 12.61 -23.51 3.36
CA ALA A 288 13.13 -22.95 4.60
C ALA A 288 14.43 -23.66 5.01
N ASN A 289 15.38 -22.92 5.58
CA ASN A 289 16.65 -23.46 6.08
C ASN A 289 17.37 -24.38 5.09
N ASN A 290 17.43 -24.00 3.83
CA ASN A 290 18.04 -24.79 2.77
C ASN A 290 17.34 -26.15 2.49
N GLN A 291 16.11 -26.34 3.00
CA GLN A 291 15.25 -27.48 2.72
C GLN A 291 14.12 -27.08 1.79
N ILE A 292 13.89 -27.86 0.74
CA ILE A 292 12.77 -27.74 -0.20
C ILE A 292 11.72 -28.75 0.20
N TYR A 293 10.47 -28.29 0.28
CA TYR A 293 9.28 -29.08 0.48
C TYR A 293 8.38 -28.96 -0.75
N LEU A 294 8.01 -30.08 -1.33
CA LEU A 294 7.29 -30.14 -2.59
C LEU A 294 6.10 -31.08 -2.45
N ALA A 295 4.89 -30.57 -2.61
CA ALA A 295 3.68 -31.37 -2.71
C ALA A 295 3.52 -31.87 -4.15
N TYR A 296 3.32 -33.19 -4.31
CA TYR A 296 3.39 -33.88 -5.57
C TYR A 296 2.25 -34.94 -5.63
N GLY A 297 1.49 -34.93 -6.72
CA GLY A 297 0.38 -35.87 -6.89
C GLY A 297 -0.62 -35.80 -5.75
N ASP A 298 -1.02 -34.60 -5.34
CA ASP A 298 -2.02 -34.22 -4.34
C ASP A 298 -1.74 -34.67 -2.89
N ARG A 299 -1.22 -35.86 -2.65
CA ARG A 299 -1.11 -36.48 -1.31
C ARG A 299 0.32 -36.74 -0.84
N PHE A 300 1.31 -36.50 -1.67
CA PHE A 300 2.71 -36.77 -1.36
C PHE A 300 3.47 -35.50 -1.07
N LEU A 301 4.27 -35.52 -0.01
CA LEU A 301 5.26 -34.49 0.27
C LEU A 301 6.65 -35.07 0.07
N MET A 302 7.44 -34.41 -0.77
CA MET A 302 8.86 -34.69 -0.93
C MET A 302 9.69 -33.64 -0.24
N GLN A 303 10.81 -34.06 0.36
CA GLN A 303 11.78 -33.19 0.99
C GLN A 303 13.18 -33.44 0.44
N SER A 304 13.94 -32.37 0.25
CA SER A 304 15.38 -32.47 -0.09
C SER A 304 16.10 -31.16 0.26
N SER A 305 17.44 -31.22 0.42
CA SER A 305 18.19 -29.98 0.58
C SER A 305 18.36 -29.26 -0.77
N LEU A 306 18.31 -27.92 -0.73
CA LEU A 306 18.49 -27.08 -1.92
C LEU A 306 19.83 -27.37 -2.63
N SER A 307 20.91 -27.55 -1.86
CA SER A 307 22.24 -27.88 -2.42
C SER A 307 22.26 -29.17 -3.21
N LYS A 308 21.55 -30.22 -2.75
CA LYS A 308 21.41 -31.47 -3.46
C LYS A 308 20.61 -31.32 -4.75
N VAL A 309 19.49 -30.61 -4.69
CA VAL A 309 18.65 -30.42 -5.86
C VAL A 309 19.34 -29.53 -6.90
N VAL A 310 20.08 -28.50 -6.49
CA VAL A 310 20.92 -27.70 -7.41
C VAL A 310 22.02 -28.57 -8.05
N ALA A 311 22.58 -29.55 -7.33
CA ALA A 311 23.55 -30.50 -7.85
C ALA A 311 22.94 -31.66 -8.68
N THR A 312 21.66 -31.59 -9.06
CA THR A 312 20.92 -32.60 -9.83
C THR A 312 20.65 -33.92 -9.10
N GLU A 313 20.76 -33.95 -7.77
CA GLU A 313 20.38 -35.13 -6.98
C GLU A 313 18.84 -35.21 -6.84
N LYS A 314 18.32 -36.45 -6.73
CA LYS A 314 16.88 -36.70 -6.60
C LYS A 314 16.39 -36.40 -5.19
N PHE A 315 15.11 -36.04 -5.10
CA PHE A 315 14.40 -35.93 -3.81
C PHE A 315 14.42 -37.28 -3.09
N THR A 316 14.80 -37.28 -1.82
CA THR A 316 15.13 -38.53 -1.09
C THR A 316 14.08 -38.96 -0.08
N GLU A 317 13.31 -38.02 0.46
CA GLU A 317 12.31 -38.30 1.50
C GLU A 317 10.89 -38.09 0.96
N LYS A 318 9.99 -39.04 1.25
CA LYS A 318 8.60 -39.03 0.80
C LYS A 318 7.66 -39.31 1.99
N PHE A 319 6.72 -38.40 2.21
CA PHE A 319 5.63 -38.56 3.17
C PHE A 319 4.34 -38.73 2.40
N THR A 320 3.42 -39.56 2.93
CA THR A 320 2.12 -39.81 2.33
C THR A 320 1.03 -39.40 3.30
N PHE A 321 0.02 -38.66 2.84
CA PHE A 321 -1.12 -38.22 3.59
C PHE A 321 -2.39 -38.91 3.09
N GLU A 322 -3.36 -39.10 3.99
CA GLU A 322 -4.66 -39.72 3.64
C GLU A 322 -5.51 -38.80 2.76
N HIS A 323 -5.33 -37.49 2.94
CA HIS A 323 -6.08 -36.44 2.26
C HIS A 323 -5.18 -35.54 1.40
N PRO A 324 -5.75 -34.87 0.36
CA PRO A 324 -5.01 -33.94 -0.47
C PRO A 324 -4.38 -32.79 0.32
N ILE A 325 -3.17 -32.39 -0.07
CA ILE A 325 -2.46 -31.26 0.51
C ILE A 325 -3.00 -29.98 -0.11
N GLU A 326 -3.50 -29.05 0.74
CA GLU A 326 -4.07 -27.76 0.36
C GLU A 326 -3.09 -26.58 0.54
N SER A 327 -2.17 -26.69 1.48
CA SER A 327 -1.14 -25.67 1.65
C SER A 327 0.12 -26.16 2.36
N LEU A 328 1.23 -25.52 2.03
CA LEU A 328 2.52 -25.67 2.70
C LEU A 328 3.00 -24.31 3.17
N LYS A 329 3.36 -24.19 4.45
CA LYS A 329 3.98 -22.99 5.00
C LYS A 329 5.15 -23.36 5.88
N CYS A 330 6.32 -22.83 5.56
CA CYS A 330 7.55 -23.21 6.24
C CYS A 330 8.21 -22.02 6.93
N ASN A 331 8.98 -22.32 7.97
CA ASN A 331 9.84 -21.36 8.66
C ASN A 331 11.18 -22.02 9.05
N SER A 332 11.95 -21.38 9.89
CA SER A 332 13.26 -21.87 10.36
C SER A 332 13.18 -23.17 11.19
N VAL A 333 12.01 -23.53 11.71
CA VAL A 333 11.83 -24.67 12.65
C VAL A 333 11.17 -25.87 11.98
N GLY A 334 10.36 -25.66 10.94
CA GLY A 334 9.67 -26.73 10.26
C GLY A 334 8.69 -26.27 9.19
N CYS A 335 7.89 -27.20 8.71
CA CYS A 335 6.85 -26.99 7.71
C CYS A 335 5.48 -27.40 8.26
N SER A 336 4.49 -26.51 8.16
CA SER A 336 3.09 -26.87 8.38
C SER A 336 2.48 -27.36 7.08
N ILE A 337 1.79 -28.48 7.15
CA ILE A 337 1.12 -29.15 6.03
C ILE A 337 -0.38 -29.20 6.35
N ALA A 338 -1.17 -28.44 5.63
CA ALA A 338 -2.62 -28.50 5.74
C ALA A 338 -3.18 -29.37 4.62
N THR A 339 -4.02 -30.32 4.99
CA THR A 339 -4.79 -31.16 4.08
C THR A 339 -6.28 -30.78 4.16
N THR A 340 -7.12 -31.39 3.35
CA THR A 340 -8.58 -31.16 3.40
C THR A 340 -9.24 -31.62 4.72
N ALA A 341 -8.54 -32.39 5.56
CA ALA A 341 -9.12 -32.94 6.82
C ALA A 341 -8.19 -32.83 8.04
N SER A 342 -6.94 -32.44 7.87
CA SER A 342 -5.96 -32.46 8.97
C SER A 342 -4.90 -31.36 8.82
N LEU A 343 -4.28 -31.01 9.93
CA LEU A 343 -3.12 -30.14 10.01
C LEU A 343 -1.96 -30.88 10.65
N HIS A 344 -0.83 -30.93 9.96
CA HIS A 344 0.38 -31.57 10.42
C HIS A 344 1.53 -30.56 10.51
N PHE A 345 2.50 -30.86 11.38
CA PHE A 345 3.75 -30.14 11.46
C PHE A 345 4.94 -31.08 11.30
N LEU A 346 5.84 -30.77 10.36
CA LEU A 346 7.08 -31.48 10.13
C LEU A 346 8.25 -30.62 10.60
N PRO A 347 8.90 -30.92 11.74
CA PRO A 347 10.11 -30.23 12.19
C PRO A 347 11.29 -30.47 11.24
N VAL A 348 12.17 -29.47 11.06
CA VAL A 348 13.30 -29.48 10.09
C VAL A 348 14.19 -30.72 10.20
N ASN A 349 14.41 -31.26 11.38
CA ASN A 349 15.35 -32.38 11.61
C ASN A 349 14.66 -33.69 12.02
N ARG A 350 13.37 -33.85 11.69
CA ARG A 350 12.63 -35.08 12.00
C ARG A 350 12.12 -35.76 10.74
N ILE A 351 12.02 -37.09 10.82
CA ILE A 351 11.55 -37.97 9.73
C ILE A 351 10.03 -38.22 9.81
N SER A 352 9.38 -37.72 10.84
CA SER A 352 7.93 -37.92 11.07
C SER A 352 7.22 -36.59 11.31
N THR A 353 5.99 -36.49 10.80
CA THR A 353 5.07 -35.38 11.08
C THR A 353 4.39 -35.57 12.43
N THR A 354 4.05 -34.46 13.08
CA THR A 354 3.14 -34.43 14.24
C THR A 354 1.80 -33.89 13.77
N GLU A 355 0.76 -34.66 13.96
CA GLU A 355 -0.62 -34.25 13.67
C GLU A 355 -1.11 -33.29 14.76
N LEU A 356 -1.57 -32.09 14.36
CA LEU A 356 -2.06 -31.04 15.25
C LEU A 356 -3.60 -31.06 15.33
N ILE A 357 -4.24 -31.29 14.19
CA ILE A 357 -5.69 -31.35 14.04
C ILE A 357 -6.00 -32.56 13.18
N ALA A 358 -6.89 -33.45 13.70
CA ALA A 358 -7.51 -34.51 12.93
C ALA A 358 -9.04 -34.41 13.09
N THR A 359 -9.76 -34.57 12.00
CA THR A 359 -11.23 -34.63 12.02
C THR A 359 -11.70 -35.79 11.15
N ASP A 360 -12.73 -36.50 11.64
CA ASP A 360 -13.39 -37.56 10.88
C ASP A 360 -14.25 -37.01 9.72
N THR A 361 -14.41 -35.69 9.65
CA THR A 361 -15.21 -34.99 8.64
C THR A 361 -14.35 -33.98 7.89
N SER A 362 -14.64 -33.77 6.60
CA SER A 362 -13.94 -32.73 5.81
C SER A 362 -14.08 -31.35 6.45
N ILE A 363 -12.97 -30.62 6.50
CA ILE A 363 -12.93 -29.24 6.94
C ILE A 363 -13.36 -28.37 5.75
N GLU A 364 -14.33 -27.47 5.93
CA GLU A 364 -14.75 -26.55 4.87
C GLU A 364 -13.65 -25.53 4.52
N SER A 365 -12.94 -25.06 5.55
CA SER A 365 -11.85 -24.11 5.39
C SER A 365 -10.81 -24.28 6.49
N LEU A 366 -9.56 -24.44 6.10
CA LEU A 366 -8.40 -24.49 6.99
C LEU A 366 -7.38 -23.45 6.57
N VAL A 367 -7.25 -22.40 7.37
CA VAL A 367 -6.29 -21.32 7.12
C VAL A 367 -5.21 -21.36 8.19
N THR A 368 -3.96 -21.28 7.78
CA THR A 368 -2.81 -21.38 8.70
C THR A 368 -1.86 -20.22 8.57
N ALA A 369 -1.19 -19.86 9.65
CA ALA A 369 -0.04 -18.98 9.67
C ALA A 369 1.02 -19.49 10.62
N ILE A 370 2.27 -19.45 10.21
CA ILE A 370 3.40 -19.88 11.01
C ILE A 370 4.30 -18.66 11.30
N ASP A 371 4.71 -18.53 12.55
CA ASP A 371 5.63 -17.48 12.97
C ASP A 371 6.99 -17.59 12.25
N PRO A 372 7.52 -16.52 11.67
CA PRO A 372 8.82 -16.55 11.00
C PRO A 372 9.98 -17.04 11.88
N GLN A 373 9.91 -16.81 13.20
CA GLN A 373 10.92 -17.27 14.16
C GLN A 373 10.66 -18.69 14.72
N GLY A 374 9.52 -19.31 14.38
CA GLY A 374 9.22 -20.68 14.73
C GLY A 374 8.74 -20.90 16.16
N LEU A 375 8.20 -19.91 16.84
CA LEU A 375 7.73 -20.04 18.22
C LEU A 375 6.27 -20.51 18.33
N TRP A 376 5.45 -20.25 17.30
CA TRP A 376 4.02 -20.61 17.31
C TRP A 376 3.45 -20.76 15.90
N LEU A 377 2.32 -21.45 15.83
CA LEU A 377 1.49 -21.61 14.63
C LEU A 377 0.04 -21.27 15.01
N ALA A 378 -0.63 -20.49 14.17
CA ALA A 378 -2.06 -20.25 14.26
C ALA A 378 -2.79 -21.01 13.15
N SER A 379 -3.93 -21.61 13.47
CA SER A 379 -4.84 -22.18 12.50
C SER A 379 -6.27 -21.71 12.75
N TYR A 380 -6.98 -21.45 11.68
CA TYR A 380 -8.44 -21.27 11.71
C TYR A 380 -9.08 -22.46 11.03
N GLN A 381 -10.07 -23.00 11.68
CA GLN A 381 -10.84 -24.14 11.20
C GLN A 381 -12.34 -23.80 11.21
N GLN A 382 -12.99 -24.06 10.08
CA GLN A 382 -14.44 -24.03 9.95
C GLN A 382 -14.95 -25.47 9.74
N SER A 383 -15.82 -25.94 10.63
CA SER A 383 -16.50 -27.24 10.51
C SER A 383 -17.93 -27.05 10.02
N HIS A 384 -18.52 -28.10 9.43
CA HIS A 384 -19.91 -28.11 8.95
C HIS A 384 -20.97 -27.83 10.04
N CYS A 385 -20.59 -27.76 11.32
CA CYS A 385 -21.47 -27.50 12.45
C CYS A 385 -21.49 -26.06 12.95
N ASP A 386 -21.14 -25.05 12.10
CA ASP A 386 -21.05 -23.63 12.42
C ASP A 386 -20.09 -23.28 13.58
N LYS A 387 -19.23 -24.20 13.98
CA LYS A 387 -18.19 -23.93 14.97
C LYS A 387 -16.90 -23.54 14.24
N SER A 388 -16.61 -22.26 14.28
CA SER A 388 -15.37 -21.73 13.77
C SER A 388 -14.43 -21.38 14.91
N GLU A 389 -13.21 -21.89 14.88
CA GLU A 389 -12.22 -21.71 15.95
C GLU A 389 -10.86 -21.24 15.40
N LEU A 390 -10.28 -20.26 16.07
CA LEU A 390 -8.88 -19.87 15.93
C LEU A 390 -8.08 -20.60 17.01
N GLN A 391 -7.15 -21.46 16.61
CA GLN A 391 -6.30 -22.24 17.51
C GLN A 391 -4.85 -21.78 17.40
N ILE A 392 -4.15 -21.70 18.52
CA ILE A 392 -2.75 -21.28 18.60
C ILE A 392 -1.95 -22.39 19.26
N TYR A 393 -0.92 -22.85 18.55
CA TYR A 393 -0.01 -23.90 18.97
C TYR A 393 1.37 -23.35 19.24
N ARG A 394 2.03 -23.83 20.30
CA ARG A 394 3.43 -23.57 20.56
C ARG A 394 4.29 -24.53 19.75
N LEU A 395 5.31 -24.00 19.10
CA LEU A 395 6.31 -24.78 18.37
C LEU A 395 7.64 -24.80 19.14
N PRO A 396 8.48 -25.83 18.98
CA PRO A 396 8.27 -27.05 18.18
C PRO A 396 7.48 -28.16 18.90
N GLU A 397 7.02 -27.94 20.15
CA GLU A 397 6.34 -28.97 20.98
C GLU A 397 4.96 -29.37 20.42
N CYS A 398 4.43 -28.61 19.48
CA CYS A 398 3.11 -28.83 18.87
C CYS A 398 1.97 -28.85 19.90
N LYS A 399 2.10 -28.07 20.99
CA LYS A 399 1.14 -28.04 22.07
C LYS A 399 0.11 -26.92 21.84
N LEU A 400 -1.18 -27.28 21.88
CA LEU A 400 -2.27 -26.30 21.85
C LEU A 400 -2.18 -25.38 23.08
N GLU A 401 -2.01 -24.08 22.85
CA GLU A 401 -1.98 -23.06 23.93
C GLU A 401 -3.34 -22.42 24.13
N ARG A 402 -4.08 -22.17 23.04
CA ARG A 402 -5.38 -21.49 23.07
C ARG A 402 -6.28 -21.91 21.93
N SER A 403 -7.59 -21.90 22.19
CA SER A 403 -8.64 -21.94 21.19
C SER A 403 -9.63 -20.81 21.48
N HIS A 404 -10.06 -20.11 20.43
CA HIS A 404 -11.05 -19.03 20.51
C HIS A 404 -12.11 -19.21 19.44
N PRO A 405 -13.41 -19.19 19.80
CA PRO A 405 -14.47 -19.12 18.81
C PRO A 405 -14.35 -17.79 18.05
N CYS A 406 -14.46 -17.83 16.74
CA CYS A 406 -14.37 -16.64 15.89
C CYS A 406 -15.29 -16.75 14.68
N GLN A 407 -15.45 -15.64 13.96
CA GLN A 407 -16.17 -15.61 12.67
C GLN A 407 -15.34 -16.24 11.57
N THR A 408 -15.93 -16.44 10.39
CA THR A 408 -15.24 -17.00 9.22
C THR A 408 -14.02 -16.17 8.82
N CYS A 409 -12.83 -16.74 9.00
CA CYS A 409 -11.55 -16.11 8.71
C CYS A 409 -11.04 -16.55 7.34
N GLN A 410 -10.70 -15.61 6.47
CA GLN A 410 -10.18 -15.93 5.13
C GLN A 410 -8.66 -16.07 5.12
N HIS A 411 -7.96 -15.23 5.88
CA HIS A 411 -6.50 -15.24 5.93
C HIS A 411 -6.01 -15.02 7.36
N ILE A 412 -4.90 -15.66 7.70
CA ILE A 412 -4.12 -15.37 8.91
C ILE A 412 -2.70 -15.07 8.48
N ILE A 413 -2.11 -14.02 9.03
CA ILE A 413 -0.75 -13.59 8.76
C ILE A 413 0.00 -13.45 10.08
N ALA A 414 1.10 -14.19 10.23
CA ALA A 414 2.03 -13.99 11.33
C ALA A 414 2.96 -12.81 11.00
N ILE A 415 2.87 -11.73 11.77
CA ILE A 415 3.70 -10.53 11.58
C ILE A 415 5.08 -10.76 12.21
N ASN A 416 5.09 -11.25 13.43
CA ASN A 416 6.32 -11.51 14.19
C ASN A 416 6.06 -12.54 15.29
N SER A 417 7.07 -12.85 16.10
CA SER A 417 6.98 -13.83 17.19
C SER A 417 5.94 -13.50 18.29
N ARG A 418 5.32 -12.32 18.24
CA ARG A 418 4.37 -11.86 19.25
C ARG A 418 2.97 -11.58 18.73
N GLN A 419 2.81 -11.34 17.43
CA GLN A 419 1.58 -10.78 16.85
C GLN A 419 1.23 -11.41 15.52
N ALA A 420 -0.06 -11.53 15.26
CA ALA A 420 -0.63 -11.91 13.97
C ALA A 420 -1.91 -11.13 13.67
N ILE A 421 -2.31 -11.15 12.41
CA ILE A 421 -3.56 -10.56 11.93
C ILE A 421 -4.45 -11.69 11.39
N ALA A 422 -5.70 -11.72 11.84
CA ALA A 422 -6.77 -12.48 11.20
C ALA A 422 -7.60 -11.53 10.31
N ILE A 423 -7.95 -11.99 9.13
CA ILE A 423 -8.63 -11.19 8.12
C ILE A 423 -9.98 -11.82 7.82
N TYR A 424 -11.03 -11.04 7.97
CA TYR A 424 -12.41 -11.42 7.80
C TYR A 424 -13.04 -10.60 6.68
N GLN A 425 -13.88 -11.21 5.88
CA GLN A 425 -14.68 -10.50 4.87
C GLN A 425 -16.16 -10.59 5.26
N ASN A 426 -16.82 -9.44 5.36
CA ASN A 426 -18.25 -9.43 5.58
C ASN A 426 -19.02 -9.32 4.25
N SER A 427 -20.35 -9.60 4.28
CA SER A 427 -21.22 -9.58 3.11
C SER A 427 -21.36 -8.20 2.41
N ALA A 428 -20.87 -7.12 3.02
CA ALA A 428 -20.98 -5.74 2.54
C ALA A 428 -19.74 -5.25 1.77
N ARG A 429 -18.86 -6.12 1.29
CA ARG A 429 -17.58 -5.80 0.62
C ARG A 429 -16.56 -5.10 1.52
N ASN A 430 -16.69 -5.24 2.84
CA ASN A 430 -15.69 -4.74 3.76
C ASN A 430 -14.80 -5.87 4.23
N THR A 431 -13.52 -5.60 4.33
CA THR A 431 -12.52 -6.51 4.90
C THR A 431 -12.09 -5.98 6.26
N GLU A 432 -12.22 -6.82 7.27
CA GLU A 432 -11.85 -6.51 8.65
C GLU A 432 -10.53 -7.18 9.00
N PHE A 433 -9.63 -6.42 9.59
CA PHE A 433 -8.31 -6.86 10.05
C PHE A 433 -8.29 -6.85 11.57
N HIS A 434 -8.09 -8.00 12.17
CA HIS A 434 -8.06 -8.16 13.61
C HIS A 434 -6.64 -8.54 14.06
N LEU A 435 -5.95 -7.63 14.73
CA LEU A 435 -4.63 -7.86 15.32
C LEU A 435 -4.78 -8.61 16.63
N PHE A 436 -4.06 -9.70 16.81
CA PHE A 436 -4.01 -10.46 18.05
C PHE A 436 -2.57 -10.85 18.41
N ASN A 437 -2.32 -11.12 19.69
CA ASN A 437 -1.03 -11.59 20.14
C ASN A 437 -0.96 -13.14 20.15
N ARG A 438 0.26 -13.68 20.29
CA ARG A 438 0.49 -15.13 20.34
C ARG A 438 -0.26 -15.88 21.46
N ARG A 439 -0.83 -15.15 22.44
CA ARG A 439 -1.70 -15.72 23.48
C ARG A 439 -3.18 -15.67 23.12
N GLY A 440 -3.53 -15.22 21.90
CA GLY A 440 -4.89 -15.12 21.41
C GLY A 440 -5.69 -13.93 21.93
N TYR A 441 -5.07 -12.94 22.57
CA TYR A 441 -5.76 -11.72 22.98
C TYR A 441 -5.83 -10.74 21.82
N TRP A 442 -7.03 -10.26 21.52
CA TRP A 442 -7.26 -9.19 20.54
C TRP A 442 -6.64 -7.88 21.01
N LEU A 443 -5.90 -7.23 20.12
CA LEU A 443 -5.18 -5.99 20.40
C LEU A 443 -5.83 -4.79 19.72
N ALA A 444 -6.24 -4.94 18.47
CA ALA A 444 -6.85 -3.90 17.65
C ALA A 444 -7.61 -4.51 16.47
N ASN A 445 -8.52 -3.73 15.89
CA ASN A 445 -9.15 -4.05 14.62
C ASN A 445 -9.27 -2.80 13.75
N PHE A 446 -9.34 -2.98 12.44
CA PHE A 446 -9.64 -1.93 11.47
C PHE A 446 -10.34 -2.53 10.26
N THR A 447 -11.10 -1.69 9.54
CA THR A 447 -11.90 -2.13 8.39
C THR A 447 -11.49 -1.36 7.15
N VAL A 448 -11.37 -2.08 6.04
CA VAL A 448 -11.11 -1.51 4.71
C VAL A 448 -12.29 -1.80 3.80
N GLN A 449 -12.76 -0.78 3.07
CA GLN A 449 -13.92 -0.90 2.19
C GLN A 449 -13.52 -1.52 0.84
N THR A 450 -13.05 -2.75 0.86
CA THR A 450 -12.72 -3.52 -0.34
C THR A 450 -12.79 -5.01 -0.07
N SER A 451 -12.99 -5.81 -1.12
CA SER A 451 -12.96 -7.27 -1.06
C SER A 451 -11.59 -7.76 -1.48
N LEU A 452 -10.87 -8.38 -0.57
CA LEU A 452 -9.52 -8.90 -0.81
C LEU A 452 -9.56 -10.35 -1.28
N ASP A 453 -8.70 -10.69 -2.25
CA ASP A 453 -8.54 -12.05 -2.75
C ASP A 453 -7.33 -12.74 -2.10
N ARG A 454 -6.18 -12.08 -2.14
CA ARG A 454 -4.92 -12.61 -1.59
C ARG A 454 -4.26 -11.59 -0.70
N VAL A 455 -3.60 -12.09 0.34
CA VAL A 455 -2.83 -11.26 1.26
C VAL A 455 -1.50 -11.93 1.52
N VAL A 456 -0.40 -11.22 1.25
CA VAL A 456 0.96 -11.73 1.41
C VAL A 456 1.80 -10.75 2.20
N TYR A 457 2.46 -11.25 3.23
CA TYR A 457 3.33 -10.50 4.11
C TYR A 457 4.79 -10.93 3.92
N ASN A 458 5.70 -9.96 3.88
CA ASN A 458 7.12 -10.22 3.85
C ASN A 458 7.77 -9.85 5.20
N PRO A 459 8.20 -10.82 6.01
CA PRO A 459 8.82 -10.57 7.32
C PRO A 459 10.09 -9.71 7.26
N LEU A 460 10.78 -9.67 6.12
CA LEU A 460 11.98 -8.87 5.91
C LEU A 460 11.68 -7.36 5.80
N PHE A 461 10.41 -7.00 5.53
CA PHE A 461 9.96 -5.62 5.36
C PHE A 461 9.13 -5.09 6.54
N GLY A 462 8.94 -5.90 7.56
CA GLY A 462 8.54 -5.56 8.92
C GLY A 462 7.12 -5.04 9.12
N ASP A 463 6.65 -4.10 8.32
CA ASP A 463 5.41 -3.36 8.54
C ASP A 463 4.46 -3.33 7.33
N ARG A 464 4.77 -4.04 6.25
CA ARG A 464 4.03 -3.96 4.98
C ARG A 464 3.56 -5.32 4.51
N PHE A 465 2.37 -5.34 3.90
CA PHE A 465 1.86 -6.50 3.18
C PHE A 465 1.17 -6.09 1.88
N ILE A 466 1.18 -6.99 0.92
CA ILE A 466 0.52 -6.84 -0.37
C ILE A 466 -0.80 -7.58 -0.35
N VAL A 467 -1.80 -6.97 -0.96
CA VAL A 467 -3.10 -7.60 -1.21
C VAL A 467 -3.53 -7.41 -2.67
N THR A 468 -4.31 -8.35 -3.16
CA THR A 468 -5.05 -8.22 -4.42
C THR A 468 -6.52 -8.04 -4.15
N GLU A 469 -7.20 -7.29 -5.01
CA GLU A 469 -8.66 -7.11 -4.97
C GLU A 469 -9.34 -8.10 -5.91
N SER A 470 -10.41 -8.75 -5.45
CA SER A 470 -11.17 -9.72 -6.24
C SER A 470 -11.73 -9.12 -7.54
N ASN A 471 -12.02 -7.83 -7.55
CA ASN A 471 -12.68 -7.13 -8.66
C ASN A 471 -11.73 -6.30 -9.53
N ASN A 472 -10.44 -6.25 -9.23
CA ASN A 472 -9.48 -5.40 -9.95
C ASN A 472 -8.11 -6.07 -10.12
N PRO A 473 -7.99 -7.01 -11.05
CA PRO A 473 -6.76 -7.80 -11.24
C PRO A 473 -5.58 -7.00 -11.83
N GLY A 474 -5.79 -5.78 -12.31
CA GLY A 474 -4.75 -4.94 -12.90
C GLY A 474 -3.98 -4.09 -11.88
N GLN A 475 -4.16 -4.31 -10.59
CA GLN A 475 -3.45 -3.58 -9.55
C GLN A 475 -3.29 -4.41 -8.27
N ILE A 476 -2.30 -4.03 -7.49
CA ILE A 476 -2.07 -4.53 -6.14
C ILE A 476 -2.18 -3.39 -5.14
N ILE A 477 -2.50 -3.72 -3.91
CA ILE A 477 -2.52 -2.77 -2.80
C ILE A 477 -1.39 -3.11 -1.84
N LEU A 478 -0.53 -2.15 -1.58
CA LEU A 478 0.45 -2.21 -0.50
C LEU A 478 -0.16 -1.57 0.74
N ILE A 479 -0.23 -2.32 1.83
CA ILE A 479 -0.75 -1.85 3.12
C ILE A 479 0.42 -1.73 4.09
N THR A 480 0.61 -0.55 4.70
CA THR A 480 1.61 -0.30 5.72
C THR A 480 0.95 -0.31 7.10
N LEU A 481 1.40 -1.22 7.99
CA LEU A 481 0.78 -1.44 9.31
C LEU A 481 0.95 -0.28 10.28
N GLU A 482 2.11 0.38 10.29
CA GLU A 482 2.40 1.46 11.24
C GLU A 482 1.54 2.70 11.01
N SER A 483 1.25 3.02 9.75
CA SER A 483 0.47 4.21 9.36
C SER A 483 -0.94 3.88 8.87
N PHE A 484 -1.27 2.60 8.68
CA PHE A 484 -2.48 2.11 8.01
C PHE A 484 -2.71 2.77 6.64
N ASN A 485 -1.61 3.05 5.93
CA ASN A 485 -1.68 3.61 4.58
C ASN A 485 -1.93 2.50 3.56
N LEU A 486 -2.78 2.81 2.58
CA LEU A 486 -3.11 1.97 1.43
C LEU A 486 -2.53 2.61 0.17
N LYS A 487 -1.60 1.92 -0.48
CA LYS A 487 -1.00 2.36 -1.74
C LYS A 487 -1.40 1.41 -2.86
N ARG A 488 -2.12 1.92 -3.87
CA ARG A 488 -2.47 1.15 -5.07
C ARG A 488 -1.37 1.27 -6.11
N ILE A 489 -0.87 0.13 -6.57
CA ILE A 489 0.20 0.03 -7.56
C ILE A 489 -0.38 -0.67 -8.79
N PRO A 490 -0.50 0.01 -9.95
CA PRO A 490 -0.91 -0.63 -11.18
C PRO A 490 0.17 -1.62 -11.64
N ILE A 491 -0.25 -2.78 -12.13
CA ILE A 491 0.64 -3.81 -12.65
C ILE A 491 0.23 -4.22 -14.05
N THR A 492 1.21 -4.66 -14.84
CA THR A 492 1.04 -5.02 -16.26
C THR A 492 0.53 -6.44 -16.46
N ILE A 493 0.56 -7.27 -15.41
CA ILE A 493 0.18 -8.68 -15.44
C ILE A 493 -1.05 -8.94 -14.57
N ASN A 494 -1.71 -10.08 -14.81
CA ASN A 494 -2.79 -10.55 -13.91
C ASN A 494 -2.18 -11.39 -12.78
N PRO A 495 -2.15 -10.92 -11.53
CA PRO A 495 -1.46 -11.58 -10.43
C PRO A 495 -2.17 -12.87 -10.01
N ASN A 496 -1.56 -14.00 -10.32
CA ASN A 496 -2.07 -15.31 -9.90
C ASN A 496 -1.26 -15.91 -8.74
N ILE A 497 -0.03 -15.48 -8.58
CA ILE A 497 0.89 -15.92 -7.53
C ILE A 497 1.59 -14.68 -6.98
N ILE A 498 1.66 -14.58 -5.65
CA ILE A 498 2.42 -13.55 -4.95
C ILE A 498 3.22 -14.23 -3.86
N GLU A 499 4.53 -14.03 -3.86
CA GLU A 499 5.43 -14.58 -2.86
C GLU A 499 6.38 -13.52 -2.31
N PRO A 500 6.70 -13.54 -1.01
CA PRO A 500 7.74 -12.68 -0.47
C PRO A 500 9.10 -13.09 -1.02
N CYS A 501 9.94 -12.14 -1.41
CA CYS A 501 11.30 -12.40 -1.87
C CYS A 501 12.32 -11.46 -1.19
N PRO A 502 13.63 -11.68 -1.30
CA PRO A 502 14.64 -10.86 -0.62
C PRO A 502 14.57 -9.38 -0.99
N GLN A 503 14.22 -9.07 -2.23
CA GLN A 503 14.13 -7.70 -2.73
C GLN A 503 12.77 -7.03 -2.41
N GLY A 504 11.72 -7.85 -2.14
CA GLY A 504 10.38 -7.34 -1.93
C GLY A 504 9.31 -8.42 -2.10
N TYR A 505 8.57 -8.32 -3.18
CA TYR A 505 7.52 -9.27 -3.52
C TYR A 505 7.65 -9.69 -4.98
N LEU A 506 7.61 -10.98 -5.22
CA LEU A 506 7.51 -11.55 -6.55
C LEU A 506 6.02 -11.78 -6.87
N ILE A 507 5.56 -11.17 -7.93
CA ILE A 507 4.18 -11.24 -8.42
C ILE A 507 4.24 -11.91 -9.79
N GLY A 508 3.56 -13.03 -9.97
CA GLY A 508 3.60 -13.81 -11.21
C GLY A 508 2.22 -14.08 -11.79
N ASP A 509 2.17 -14.27 -13.11
CA ASP A 509 1.03 -14.82 -13.80
C ASP A 509 1.24 -16.31 -14.16
N PHE A 510 0.21 -16.96 -14.69
CA PHE A 510 0.32 -18.36 -15.13
C PHE A 510 1.18 -18.55 -16.38
N LYS A 511 1.49 -17.48 -17.14
CA LYS A 511 2.19 -17.53 -18.44
C LYS A 511 3.69 -17.29 -18.31
N GLY A 512 4.22 -17.16 -17.08
CA GLY A 512 5.62 -16.91 -16.84
C GLY A 512 6.03 -15.45 -16.81
N GLN A 513 5.10 -14.52 -16.95
CA GLN A 513 5.38 -13.12 -16.70
C GLN A 513 5.41 -12.88 -15.19
N ALA A 514 6.44 -12.22 -14.70
CA ALA A 514 6.58 -11.92 -13.29
C ALA A 514 7.11 -10.50 -13.06
N ILE A 515 6.77 -9.93 -11.92
CA ILE A 515 7.22 -8.61 -11.50
C ILE A 515 7.85 -8.78 -10.11
N VAL A 516 9.06 -8.28 -9.92
CA VAL A 516 9.63 -8.07 -8.59
C VAL A 516 9.34 -6.64 -8.18
N LEU A 517 8.55 -6.47 -7.15
CA LEU A 517 8.26 -5.19 -6.52
C LEU A 517 9.19 -4.99 -5.34
N ASP A 518 10.05 -3.98 -5.39
CA ASP A 518 11.02 -3.69 -4.34
C ASP A 518 10.45 -2.87 -3.17
N ARG A 519 11.32 -2.47 -2.22
CA ARG A 519 10.96 -1.65 -1.05
C ARG A 519 10.52 -0.24 -1.42
N GLN A 520 11.04 0.32 -2.49
CA GLN A 520 10.73 1.66 -2.98
C GLN A 520 9.41 1.66 -3.76
N GLY A 521 8.95 0.49 -4.19
CA GLY A 521 7.78 0.31 -5.05
C GLY A 521 8.13 0.33 -6.52
N GLU A 522 9.42 0.16 -6.86
CA GLU A 522 9.88 -0.03 -8.23
C GLU A 522 9.63 -1.45 -8.69
N CYS A 523 9.34 -1.62 -9.97
CA CYS A 523 8.99 -2.88 -10.58
C CYS A 523 10.07 -3.32 -11.56
N ILE A 524 10.58 -4.55 -11.37
CA ILE A 524 11.44 -5.23 -12.34
C ILE A 524 10.61 -6.32 -13.01
N GLU A 525 10.47 -6.26 -14.32
CA GLU A 525 9.68 -7.21 -15.10
C GLU A 525 10.55 -8.37 -15.59
N LEU A 526 10.14 -9.61 -15.29
CA LEU A 526 10.89 -10.84 -15.56
C LEU A 526 10.06 -11.80 -16.42
N GLN A 527 10.70 -12.49 -17.36
CA GLN A 527 10.11 -13.60 -18.10
C GLN A 527 10.72 -14.93 -17.63
N ILE A 528 9.92 -15.74 -16.97
CA ILE A 528 10.25 -17.12 -16.59
C ILE A 528 10.07 -17.99 -17.82
N PRO A 529 11.08 -18.79 -18.23
CA PRO A 529 10.98 -19.65 -19.39
C PRO A 529 10.02 -20.82 -19.10
N LEU A 530 8.99 -20.95 -19.91
CA LEU A 530 8.03 -22.05 -19.84
C LEU A 530 8.01 -22.81 -21.16
N GLU A 531 7.76 -24.12 -21.12
CA GLU A 531 7.42 -24.90 -22.31
C GLU A 531 6.05 -24.47 -22.86
N GLU A 532 5.79 -24.79 -24.12
CA GLU A 532 4.51 -24.56 -24.77
C GLU A 532 3.40 -25.27 -23.96
N ASP A 533 2.32 -24.56 -23.63
CA ASP A 533 1.20 -25.00 -22.77
C ASP A 533 1.49 -25.18 -21.26
N ALA A 534 2.73 -24.98 -20.79
CA ALA A 534 3.01 -25.03 -19.37
C ALA A 534 2.49 -23.82 -18.63
N LYS A 535 2.00 -24.03 -17.40
CA LYS A 535 1.52 -22.99 -16.49
C LYS A 535 2.24 -23.06 -15.15
N ILE A 536 2.57 -21.92 -14.58
CA ILE A 536 3.10 -21.84 -13.22
C ILE A 536 2.03 -22.34 -12.24
N ARG A 537 2.42 -23.25 -11.35
CA ARG A 537 1.57 -23.82 -10.30
C ARG A 537 1.93 -23.34 -8.91
N ALA A 538 3.22 -23.24 -8.62
CA ALA A 538 3.72 -22.77 -7.34
C ALA A 538 5.06 -22.07 -7.50
N ILE A 539 5.32 -21.14 -6.62
CA ILE A 539 6.61 -20.43 -6.49
C ILE A 539 7.03 -20.50 -5.02
N ALA A 540 8.33 -20.60 -4.78
CA ALA A 540 8.90 -20.42 -3.46
C ALA A 540 10.21 -19.66 -3.56
N THR A 541 10.54 -18.88 -2.55
CA THR A 541 11.74 -18.04 -2.54
C THR A 541 12.58 -18.27 -1.30
N SER A 542 13.88 -18.16 -1.45
CA SER A 542 14.86 -18.12 -0.37
C SER A 542 15.75 -16.88 -0.53
N PRO A 543 16.61 -16.55 0.42
CA PRO A 543 17.56 -15.44 0.26
C PRO A 543 18.43 -15.51 -1.00
N SER A 544 18.72 -16.70 -1.50
CA SER A 544 19.64 -16.92 -2.63
C SER A 544 18.98 -17.45 -3.90
N HIS A 545 17.79 -18.06 -3.81
CA HIS A 545 17.18 -18.77 -4.94
C HIS A 545 15.68 -18.51 -5.07
N LEU A 546 15.24 -18.51 -6.32
CA LEU A 546 13.84 -18.58 -6.74
C LEU A 546 13.56 -19.97 -7.28
N LEU A 547 12.50 -20.60 -6.82
CA LEU A 547 12.02 -21.90 -7.27
C LEU A 547 10.65 -21.74 -7.92
N VAL A 548 10.48 -22.29 -9.10
CA VAL A 548 9.24 -22.24 -9.87
C VAL A 548 8.81 -23.64 -10.25
N ALA A 549 7.63 -24.03 -9.84
CA ALA A 549 7.00 -25.25 -10.30
C ALA A 549 6.02 -24.91 -11.44
N ALA A 550 6.24 -25.49 -12.61
CA ALA A 550 5.38 -25.35 -13.77
C ALA A 550 4.87 -26.73 -14.23
N ALA A 551 3.64 -26.78 -14.73
CA ALA A 551 3.05 -28.01 -15.24
C ALA A 551 2.44 -27.79 -16.62
N SER A 552 2.73 -28.75 -17.53
CA SER A 552 2.06 -28.92 -18.84
C SER A 552 1.07 -30.10 -18.77
N SER A 553 0.45 -30.42 -19.86
CA SER A 553 -0.44 -31.59 -19.99
C SER A 553 0.27 -32.94 -19.79
N SER A 554 1.61 -33.02 -19.99
CA SER A 554 2.39 -34.25 -20.00
C SER A 554 3.32 -34.41 -18.80
N GLN A 555 3.80 -33.32 -18.22
CA GLN A 555 4.80 -33.35 -17.14
C GLN A 555 4.82 -32.06 -16.33
N SER A 556 5.42 -32.15 -15.14
CA SER A 556 5.73 -30.98 -14.33
C SER A 556 7.24 -30.76 -14.25
N GLN A 557 7.62 -29.50 -14.14
CA GLN A 557 9.02 -29.08 -14.01
C GLN A 557 9.21 -28.26 -12.75
N LEU A 558 10.30 -28.50 -12.04
CA LEU A 558 10.83 -27.61 -11.02
C LEU A 558 12.04 -26.89 -11.60
N GLN A 559 11.95 -25.59 -11.77
CA GLN A 559 13.03 -24.72 -12.23
C GLN A 559 13.62 -23.97 -11.04
N ILE A 560 14.93 -23.88 -10.97
CA ILE A 560 15.66 -23.20 -9.90
C ILE A 560 16.49 -22.08 -10.52
N PHE A 561 16.36 -20.88 -9.98
CA PHE A 561 17.09 -19.69 -10.40
C PHE A 561 17.91 -19.14 -9.23
N ASN A 562 19.03 -18.49 -9.51
CA ASN A 562 19.80 -17.75 -8.52
C ASN A 562 19.44 -16.26 -8.60
N TRP A 563 19.10 -15.63 -7.47
CA TRP A 563 18.74 -14.20 -7.42
C TRP A 563 19.85 -13.29 -7.93
N ASN A 564 21.13 -13.61 -7.66
CA ASN A 564 22.27 -12.81 -8.13
C ASN A 564 22.40 -12.79 -9.66
N ASN A 565 21.82 -13.80 -10.34
CA ASN A 565 21.77 -13.83 -11.81
C ASN A 565 20.55 -13.08 -12.37
N ILE A 566 19.54 -12.81 -11.53
CA ILE A 566 18.29 -12.12 -11.92
C ILE A 566 18.42 -10.63 -11.64
N ILE A 567 18.85 -10.28 -10.43
CA ILE A 567 19.00 -8.90 -9.96
C ILE A 567 20.40 -8.82 -9.36
N PRO A 568 21.38 -8.29 -10.11
CA PRO A 568 22.72 -8.07 -9.57
C PRO A 568 22.65 -7.16 -8.33
N GLU A 569 23.36 -7.50 -7.27
CA GLU A 569 23.62 -6.57 -6.18
C GLU A 569 24.56 -5.47 -6.70
N ASP A 570 24.16 -4.19 -6.64
CA ASP A 570 24.99 -3.03 -6.93
C ASP A 570 26.10 -2.83 -5.87
#